data_4f18eee2277a0a5155f714a7a85e02c1
#
_entry.id   4f18eee2277a0a5155f714a7a85e02c1
#
_cell.length_a   1.000
_cell.length_b   1.000
_cell.length_c   1.000
_cell.angle_alpha   90.00
_cell.angle_beta   90.00
_cell.angle_gamma   90.00
#
_symmetry.space_group_name_H-M   'P 1'
#
loop_
_entity.id
_entity.type
_entity.pdbx_description
1 polymer ?
#
loop_
_entity_poly.entity_id
_entity_poly.type
_entity_poly.pdbx_seq_one_letter_code
_entity_poly.pdbx_strand_id
1 'polypeptide(L)'
;ASLAPSEMCIRDRITAVNVRYQTELEVFHPDPESARQFEQEFGATAMYDSVELRRRCCHIRKIEPLNRALKNAPAWLTGQRRSQSATRSELDFEETDHNRNIAKFNPIFDWEENDVWAYAQAYDVLLNALYFQGYPSIGCEPCTRPVKADEDIRAGRWWWESKDSKECGLHK
;
A
#
# COMPACT_ATOMS: atom_id res chain seq x y z
N ALA A 1 19.17 10.38 8.76
CA ALA A 1 17.84 9.76 8.77
C ALA A 1 18.03 8.27 8.58
N SER A 2 17.71 7.49 9.60
CA SER A 2 17.71 6.03 9.47
C SER A 2 16.66 5.65 8.43
N LEU A 3 17.08 5.06 7.33
CA LEU A 3 16.19 4.45 6.38
C LEU A 3 15.41 3.36 7.11
N ALA A 4 14.10 3.49 7.12
CA ALA A 4 13.21 2.53 7.73
C ALA A 4 13.45 1.12 7.14
N PRO A 5 13.37 0.04 7.93
CA PRO A 5 13.49 -1.33 7.42
C PRO A 5 12.59 -1.62 6.21
N SER A 6 11.42 -0.97 6.14
CA SER A 6 10.50 -1.07 5.00
C SER A 6 11.06 -0.47 3.71
N GLU A 7 11.83 0.60 3.76
CA GLU A 7 12.47 1.16 2.55
C GLU A 7 13.55 0.24 2.02
N MET A 8 14.36 -0.39 2.89
CA MET A 8 15.32 -1.41 2.47
C MET A 8 14.63 -2.60 1.81
N CYS A 9 13.58 -3.15 2.42
CA CYS A 9 12.82 -4.27 1.86
C CYS A 9 12.13 -3.93 0.52
N ILE A 10 11.69 -2.68 0.32
CA ILE A 10 11.11 -2.22 -0.94
C ILE A 10 12.18 -2.06 -2.01
N ARG A 11 13.34 -1.47 -1.70
CA ARG A 11 14.43 -1.29 -2.66
C ARG A 11 14.97 -2.61 -3.17
N ASP A 12 15.23 -3.56 -2.26
CA ASP A 12 15.66 -4.91 -2.64
C ASP A 12 14.63 -5.60 -3.53
N ARG A 13 13.33 -5.39 -3.24
CA ARG A 13 12.24 -5.92 -4.04
C ARG A 13 12.18 -5.31 -5.44
N ILE A 14 12.33 -4.00 -5.57
CA ILE A 14 12.41 -3.30 -6.86
C ILE A 14 13.55 -3.89 -7.70
N THR A 15 14.73 -4.00 -7.12
CA THR A 15 15.90 -4.60 -7.79
C THR A 15 15.63 -6.03 -8.23
N ALA A 16 15.09 -6.87 -7.35
CA ALA A 16 14.79 -8.26 -7.64
C ALA A 16 13.73 -8.42 -8.76
N VAL A 17 12.69 -7.58 -8.76
CA VAL A 17 11.65 -7.56 -9.80
C VAL A 17 12.24 -7.12 -11.14
N ASN A 18 13.02 -6.04 -11.16
CA ASN A 18 13.65 -5.55 -12.38
C ASN A 18 14.56 -6.60 -13.01
N VAL A 19 15.35 -7.30 -12.19
CA VAL A 19 16.23 -8.38 -12.67
C VAL A 19 15.43 -9.56 -13.20
N ARG A 20 14.43 -10.04 -12.43
CA ARG A 20 13.69 -11.25 -12.77
C ARG A 20 12.83 -11.09 -14.02
N TYR A 21 12.15 -9.96 -14.14
CA TYR A 21 11.19 -9.71 -15.21
C TYR A 21 11.75 -8.84 -16.34
N GLN A 22 13.04 -8.46 -16.26
CA GLN A 22 13.72 -7.60 -17.25
C GLN A 22 12.92 -6.30 -17.49
N THR A 23 12.45 -5.71 -16.40
CA THR A 23 11.68 -4.45 -16.39
C THR A 23 12.49 -3.35 -15.74
N GLU A 24 12.02 -2.11 -15.91
CA GLU A 24 12.52 -0.96 -15.17
C GLU A 24 11.32 -0.30 -14.46
N LEU A 25 11.21 -0.56 -13.17
CA LEU A 25 10.14 0.03 -12.36
C LEU A 25 10.42 1.51 -12.12
N GLU A 26 9.48 2.35 -12.49
CA GLU A 26 9.53 3.78 -12.20
C GLU A 26 9.12 4.04 -10.75
N VAL A 27 9.92 4.85 -10.04
CA VAL A 27 9.68 5.15 -8.62
C VAL A 27 9.29 6.61 -8.46
N PHE A 28 8.06 6.83 -7.98
CA PHE A 28 7.54 8.16 -7.68
C PHE A 28 7.74 8.50 -6.20
N HIS A 29 8.46 9.56 -5.93
CA HIS A 29 8.70 10.05 -4.58
C HIS A 29 7.73 11.19 -4.22
N PRO A 30 7.41 11.37 -2.92
CA PRO A 30 6.72 12.58 -2.44
C PRO A 30 7.46 13.84 -2.85
N ASP A 31 6.72 14.93 -3.05
CA ASP A 31 7.36 16.25 -3.15
C ASP A 31 8.09 16.58 -1.85
N PRO A 32 9.43 16.81 -1.90
CA PRO A 32 10.22 17.02 -0.68
C PRO A 32 9.80 18.25 0.10
N GLU A 33 9.34 19.30 -0.58
CA GLU A 33 8.93 20.53 0.07
C GLU A 33 7.61 20.34 0.83
N SER A 34 6.62 19.71 0.23
CA SER A 34 5.35 19.40 0.89
C SER A 34 5.54 18.46 2.10
N ALA A 35 6.44 17.49 1.98
CA ALA A 35 6.75 16.59 3.08
C ALA A 35 7.43 17.33 4.25
N ARG A 36 8.38 18.23 3.95
CA ARG A 36 9.08 19.06 4.93
C ARG A 36 8.15 20.04 5.63
N GLN A 37 7.28 20.72 4.87
CA GLN A 37 6.30 21.65 5.44
C GLN A 37 5.34 20.93 6.40
N PHE A 38 4.85 19.75 6.03
CA PHE A 38 4.00 18.96 6.91
C PHE A 38 4.71 18.61 8.24
N GLU A 39 5.97 18.19 8.17
CA GLU A 39 6.75 17.84 9.36
C GLU A 39 7.08 19.07 10.22
N GLN A 40 7.31 20.22 9.61
CA GLN A 40 7.56 21.48 10.34
C GLN A 40 6.29 22.01 11.04
N GLU A 41 5.13 21.89 10.40
CA GLU A 41 3.87 22.40 10.92
C GLU A 41 3.28 21.50 12.01
N PHE A 42 3.36 20.17 11.83
CA PHE A 42 2.66 19.21 12.69
C PHE A 42 3.58 18.26 13.46
N GLY A 43 4.84 18.18 13.10
CA GLY A 43 5.80 17.22 13.64
C GLY A 43 5.91 15.92 12.83
N ALA A 44 7.05 15.24 12.98
CA ALA A 44 7.36 14.00 12.26
C ALA A 44 6.45 12.82 12.62
N THR A 45 5.77 12.87 13.77
CA THR A 45 4.89 11.84 14.31
C THR A 45 3.41 12.20 14.26
N ALA A 46 3.06 13.29 13.61
CA ALA A 46 1.70 13.84 13.57
C ALA A 46 0.62 12.85 13.07
N MET A 47 1.02 11.80 12.31
CA MET A 47 0.10 10.76 11.88
C MET A 47 -0.53 9.96 13.04
N TYR A 48 0.02 10.01 14.24
CA TYR A 48 -0.54 9.37 15.42
C TYR A 48 -1.56 10.24 16.17
N ASP A 49 -1.56 11.55 15.93
CA ASP A 49 -2.35 12.51 16.70
C ASP A 49 -3.82 12.54 16.27
N SER A 50 -4.09 12.33 14.97
CA SER A 50 -5.46 12.25 14.45
C SER A 50 -5.53 11.50 13.12
N VAL A 51 -6.74 10.99 12.83
CA VAL A 51 -7.06 10.38 11.51
C VAL A 51 -6.87 11.40 10.38
N GLU A 52 -7.19 12.68 10.62
CA GLU A 52 -7.05 13.74 9.64
C GLU A 52 -5.58 13.98 9.29
N LEU A 53 -4.71 14.15 10.28
CA LEU A 53 -3.26 14.32 10.07
C LEU A 53 -2.64 13.09 9.41
N ARG A 54 -3.07 11.89 9.79
CA ARG A 54 -2.63 10.67 9.12
C ARG A 54 -3.06 10.65 7.66
N ARG A 55 -4.32 11.04 7.33
CA ARG A 55 -4.79 11.13 5.95
C ARG A 55 -4.03 12.17 5.15
N ARG A 56 -3.72 13.33 5.73
CA ARG A 56 -2.87 14.37 5.11
C ARG A 56 -1.46 13.84 4.83
N CYS A 57 -0.85 13.14 5.77
CA CYS A 57 0.43 12.44 5.56
C CYS A 57 0.35 11.44 4.41
N CYS A 58 -0.70 10.58 4.37
CA CYS A 58 -0.92 9.65 3.28
C CYS A 58 -1.13 10.34 1.93
N HIS A 59 -1.81 11.49 1.92
CA HIS A 59 -2.02 12.26 0.70
C HIS A 59 -0.67 12.72 0.11
N ILE A 60 0.15 13.39 0.91
CA ILE A 60 1.45 13.91 0.50
C ILE A 60 2.38 12.78 0.04
N ARG A 61 2.43 11.68 0.82
CA ARG A 61 3.44 10.63 0.61
C ARG A 61 3.02 9.51 -0.33
N LYS A 62 1.73 9.42 -0.70
CA LYS A 62 1.22 8.32 -1.53
C LYS A 62 0.26 8.76 -2.61
N ILE A 63 -0.78 9.54 -2.27
CA ILE A 63 -1.86 9.87 -3.21
C ILE A 63 -1.34 10.84 -4.27
N GLU A 64 -0.62 11.87 -3.88
CA GLU A 64 -0.03 12.83 -4.80
C GLU A 64 0.97 12.16 -5.77
N PRO A 65 1.96 11.36 -5.30
CA PRO A 65 2.85 10.62 -6.21
C PRO A 65 2.09 9.66 -7.15
N LEU A 66 1.06 8.96 -6.64
CA LEU A 66 0.23 8.11 -7.48
C LEU A 66 -0.52 8.91 -8.55
N ASN A 67 -1.04 10.09 -8.21
CA ASN A 67 -1.71 10.97 -9.18
C ASN A 67 -0.76 11.39 -10.31
N ARG A 68 0.52 11.66 -9.99
CA ARG A 68 1.53 11.94 -11.01
C ARG A 68 1.83 10.71 -11.88
N ALA A 69 1.96 9.54 -11.25
CA ALA A 69 2.22 8.29 -11.97
C ALA A 69 1.09 7.96 -12.96
N LEU A 70 -0.16 8.21 -12.56
CA LEU A 70 -1.35 7.86 -13.36
C LEU A 70 -1.84 8.98 -14.29
N LYS A 71 -1.20 10.15 -14.30
CA LYS A 71 -1.66 11.34 -15.04
C LYS A 71 -1.97 11.09 -16.50
N ASN A 72 -1.18 10.24 -17.16
CA ASN A 72 -1.31 9.92 -18.57
C ASN A 72 -1.66 8.45 -18.82
N ALA A 73 -2.00 7.71 -17.78
CA ALA A 73 -2.35 6.31 -17.89
C ALA A 73 -3.81 6.17 -18.37
N PRO A 74 -4.09 5.32 -19.38
CA PRO A 74 -5.46 5.05 -19.79
C PRO A 74 -6.23 4.21 -18.80
N ALA A 75 -5.53 3.45 -17.99
CA ALA A 75 -6.05 2.57 -16.94
C ALA A 75 -4.95 2.19 -15.96
N TRP A 76 -5.30 1.58 -14.84
CA TRP A 76 -4.35 0.99 -13.91
C TRP A 76 -4.82 -0.36 -13.36
N LEU A 77 -3.86 -1.18 -12.98
CA LEU A 77 -4.10 -2.50 -12.41
C LEU A 77 -3.81 -2.48 -10.91
N THR A 78 -4.65 -3.13 -10.13
CA THR A 78 -4.44 -3.27 -8.68
C THR A 78 -4.47 -4.74 -8.24
N GLY A 79 -3.81 -5.03 -7.13
CA GLY A 79 -3.87 -6.33 -6.46
C GLY A 79 -4.90 -6.35 -5.33
N GLN A 80 -5.97 -5.56 -5.42
CA GLN A 80 -7.02 -5.56 -4.41
C GLN A 80 -7.85 -6.84 -4.49
N ARG A 81 -8.29 -7.33 -3.33
CA ARG A 81 -9.16 -8.51 -3.18
C ARG A 81 -10.30 -8.20 -2.20
N ARG A 82 -11.47 -8.78 -2.42
CA ARG A 82 -12.60 -8.70 -1.50
C ARG A 82 -12.24 -9.22 -0.11
N SER A 83 -11.54 -10.37 -0.07
CA SER A 83 -11.12 -11.04 1.17
C SER A 83 -10.15 -10.22 2.05
N GLN A 84 -9.56 -9.14 1.55
CA GLN A 84 -8.60 -8.34 2.32
C GLN A 84 -9.24 -7.41 3.37
N SER A 85 -10.49 -6.99 3.18
CA SER A 85 -11.15 -6.04 4.09
C SER A 85 -12.65 -6.01 3.84
N ALA A 86 -13.44 -5.86 4.90
CA ALA A 86 -14.89 -5.66 4.80
C ALA A 86 -15.28 -4.43 3.95
N THR A 87 -14.40 -3.42 3.87
CA THR A 87 -14.60 -2.22 3.04
C THR A 87 -14.48 -2.49 1.54
N ARG A 88 -14.14 -3.73 1.14
CA ARG A 88 -13.92 -4.16 -0.25
C ARG A 88 -14.91 -5.22 -0.72
N SER A 89 -16.00 -5.46 0.02
CA SER A 89 -17.03 -6.45 -0.34
C SER A 89 -17.59 -6.26 -1.75
N GLU A 90 -17.74 -5.01 -2.17
CA GLU A 90 -18.28 -4.61 -3.47
C GLU A 90 -17.22 -4.43 -4.58
N LEU A 91 -15.95 -4.82 -4.31
CA LEU A 91 -14.89 -4.71 -5.30
C LEU A 91 -15.19 -5.60 -6.50
N ASP A 92 -15.05 -5.05 -7.71
CA ASP A 92 -15.27 -5.80 -8.96
C ASP A 92 -14.01 -5.88 -9.82
N PHE A 93 -14.03 -6.73 -10.86
CA PHE A 93 -12.92 -6.88 -11.80
C PHE A 93 -12.58 -5.55 -12.47
N GLU A 94 -13.59 -4.82 -12.93
CA GLU A 94 -13.46 -3.51 -13.58
C GLU A 94 -14.26 -2.46 -12.83
N GLU A 95 -13.62 -1.36 -12.52
CA GLU A 95 -14.20 -0.21 -11.86
C GLU A 95 -13.73 1.08 -12.54
N THR A 96 -14.44 2.16 -12.30
CA THR A 96 -13.95 3.50 -12.65
C THR A 96 -13.29 4.14 -11.43
N ASP A 97 -12.04 4.56 -11.57
CA ASP A 97 -11.42 5.47 -10.62
C ASP A 97 -11.98 6.88 -10.87
N HIS A 98 -13.03 7.22 -10.11
CA HIS A 98 -13.74 8.49 -10.27
C HIS A 98 -12.88 9.72 -9.95
N ASN A 99 -11.87 9.58 -9.08
CA ASN A 99 -11.00 10.70 -8.74
C ASN A 99 -10.04 11.06 -9.89
N ARG A 100 -9.70 10.07 -10.72
CA ARG A 100 -8.76 10.23 -11.84
C ARG A 100 -9.43 10.11 -13.21
N ASN A 101 -10.70 9.69 -13.22
CA ASN A 101 -11.49 9.45 -14.43
C ASN A 101 -10.81 8.48 -15.42
N ILE A 102 -10.27 7.38 -14.89
CA ILE A 102 -9.64 6.31 -15.66
C ILE A 102 -10.19 4.94 -15.26
N ALA A 103 -10.06 3.96 -16.14
CA ALA A 103 -10.42 2.58 -15.82
C ALA A 103 -9.45 2.00 -14.77
N LYS A 104 -10.01 1.20 -13.85
CA LYS A 104 -9.26 0.48 -12.81
C LYS A 104 -9.62 -0.99 -12.90
N PHE A 105 -8.63 -1.85 -13.00
CA PHE A 105 -8.81 -3.30 -13.07
C PHE A 105 -8.22 -3.97 -11.83
N ASN A 106 -8.97 -4.93 -11.29
CA ASN A 106 -8.58 -5.73 -10.12
C ASN A 106 -8.55 -7.23 -10.52
N PRO A 107 -7.53 -7.72 -11.22
CA PRO A 107 -7.53 -9.04 -11.83
C PRO A 107 -7.69 -10.22 -10.86
N ILE A 108 -7.41 -9.99 -9.59
CA ILE A 108 -7.51 -11.01 -8.52
C ILE A 108 -8.56 -10.64 -7.46
N PHE A 109 -9.58 -9.85 -7.85
CA PHE A 109 -10.56 -9.28 -6.91
C PHE A 109 -11.31 -10.33 -6.08
N ASP A 110 -11.54 -11.50 -6.63
CA ASP A 110 -12.27 -12.63 -6.04
C ASP A 110 -11.38 -13.71 -5.41
N TRP A 111 -10.05 -13.54 -5.46
CA TRP A 111 -9.12 -14.50 -4.89
C TRP A 111 -9.14 -14.50 -3.37
N GLU A 112 -9.14 -15.70 -2.81
CA GLU A 112 -8.91 -15.91 -1.39
C GLU A 112 -7.41 -15.90 -1.05
N GLU A 113 -7.08 -15.87 0.23
CA GLU A 113 -5.69 -15.88 0.69
C GLU A 113 -4.93 -17.12 0.20
N ASN A 114 -5.58 -18.29 0.24
CA ASN A 114 -4.98 -19.54 -0.21
C ASN A 114 -4.68 -19.54 -1.71
N ASP A 115 -5.50 -18.90 -2.54
CA ASP A 115 -5.27 -18.80 -3.98
C ASP A 115 -3.99 -18.00 -4.27
N VAL A 116 -3.79 -16.90 -3.55
CA VAL A 116 -2.58 -16.08 -3.67
C VAL A 116 -1.33 -16.87 -3.30
N TRP A 117 -1.37 -17.61 -2.20
CA TRP A 117 -0.24 -18.43 -1.76
C TRP A 117 0.03 -19.60 -2.71
N ALA A 118 -1.00 -20.28 -3.18
CA ALA A 118 -0.88 -21.34 -4.16
C ALA A 118 -0.26 -20.84 -5.46
N TYR A 119 -0.73 -19.71 -5.96
CA TYR A 119 -0.17 -19.08 -7.16
C TYR A 119 1.29 -18.66 -6.95
N ALA A 120 1.57 -18.00 -5.83
CA ALA A 120 2.93 -17.55 -5.52
C ALA A 120 3.92 -18.71 -5.45
N GLN A 121 3.51 -19.85 -4.89
CA GLN A 121 4.32 -21.06 -4.84
C GLN A 121 4.47 -21.72 -6.22
N ALA A 122 3.38 -21.85 -6.97
CA ALA A 122 3.39 -22.52 -8.29
C ALA A 122 4.28 -21.80 -9.31
N TYR A 123 4.33 -20.45 -9.24
CA TYR A 123 5.07 -19.61 -10.17
C TYR A 123 6.33 -18.99 -9.57
N ASP A 124 6.72 -19.41 -8.38
CA ASP A 124 7.89 -18.88 -7.66
C ASP A 124 7.89 -17.34 -7.61
N VAL A 125 6.74 -16.74 -7.27
CA VAL A 125 6.60 -15.28 -7.20
C VAL A 125 7.47 -14.72 -6.10
N LEU A 126 8.17 -13.63 -6.39
CA LEU A 126 9.02 -12.95 -5.41
C LEU A 126 8.17 -12.42 -4.24
N LEU A 127 8.33 -12.98 -3.06
CA LEU A 127 7.65 -12.56 -1.84
C LEU A 127 8.51 -11.63 -0.98
N ASN A 128 7.87 -10.72 -0.25
CA ASN A 128 8.57 -9.90 0.73
C ASN A 128 8.86 -10.73 1.99
N ALA A 129 10.11 -10.71 2.46
CA ALA A 129 10.51 -11.46 3.66
C ALA A 129 9.74 -11.08 4.93
N LEU A 130 9.16 -9.88 4.99
CA LEU A 130 8.33 -9.44 6.11
C LEU A 130 7.07 -10.28 6.30
N TYR A 131 6.55 -10.93 5.26
CA TYR A 131 5.42 -11.88 5.41
C TYR A 131 5.74 -12.99 6.39
N PHE A 132 6.98 -13.49 6.39
CA PHE A 132 7.44 -14.55 7.29
C PHE A 132 7.86 -14.04 8.68
N GLN A 133 7.79 -12.71 8.89
CA GLN A 133 8.10 -12.04 10.16
C GLN A 133 6.84 -11.46 10.83
N GLY A 134 5.66 -11.96 10.45
CA GLY A 134 4.39 -11.54 11.05
C GLY A 134 3.78 -10.25 10.48
N TYR A 135 4.15 -9.87 9.24
CA TYR A 135 3.57 -8.71 8.54
C TYR A 135 2.71 -9.15 7.35
N PRO A 136 1.51 -9.71 7.56
CA PRO A 136 0.64 -10.14 6.45
C PRO A 136 0.08 -8.99 5.64
N SER A 137 0.11 -7.77 6.18
CA SER A 137 -0.29 -6.54 5.50
C SER A 137 0.75 -5.45 5.73
N ILE A 138 1.48 -5.08 4.67
CA ILE A 138 2.60 -4.14 4.73
C ILE A 138 2.15 -2.75 4.28
N GLY A 139 2.58 -1.71 5.00
CA GLY A 139 2.39 -0.31 4.67
C GLY A 139 3.64 0.51 4.96
N CYS A 140 3.47 1.82 5.24
CA CYS A 140 4.57 2.61 5.76
C CYS A 140 5.04 2.04 7.09
N GLU A 141 6.35 2.06 7.33
CA GLU A 141 6.94 1.52 8.55
C GLU A 141 6.32 2.10 9.83
N PRO A 142 6.23 3.44 10.00
CA PRO A 142 5.64 3.98 11.22
C PRO A 142 4.15 3.67 11.37
N CYS A 143 3.48 3.17 10.32
CA CYS A 143 2.06 2.84 10.30
C CYS A 143 1.79 1.34 10.25
N THR A 144 2.80 0.50 10.49
CA THR A 144 2.67 -0.95 10.37
C THR A 144 3.44 -1.65 11.49
N ARG A 145 2.78 -2.57 12.19
CA ARG A 145 3.42 -3.49 13.14
C ARG A 145 3.15 -4.95 12.74
N PRO A 146 3.90 -5.90 13.24
CA PRO A 146 3.54 -7.31 13.09
C PRO A 146 2.22 -7.61 13.80
N VAL A 147 1.52 -8.62 13.34
CA VAL A 147 0.29 -9.12 13.95
C VAL A 147 0.55 -10.44 14.68
N LYS A 148 -0.26 -10.73 15.70
CA LYS A 148 -0.28 -12.02 16.39
C LYS A 148 -1.13 -13.03 15.60
N ALA A 149 -0.98 -14.31 15.92
CA ALA A 149 -1.65 -15.38 15.19
C ALA A 149 -3.19 -15.32 15.23
N ASP A 150 -3.76 -14.70 16.25
CA ASP A 150 -5.20 -14.55 16.48
C ASP A 150 -5.76 -13.18 16.06
N GLU A 151 -4.90 -12.29 15.55
CA GLU A 151 -5.32 -10.98 15.08
C GLU A 151 -5.73 -11.00 13.59
N ASP A 152 -6.63 -10.10 13.23
CA ASP A 152 -6.96 -9.81 11.82
C ASP A 152 -5.70 -9.46 11.03
N ILE A 153 -5.61 -9.90 9.76
CA ILE A 153 -4.44 -9.68 8.89
C ILE A 153 -4.07 -8.20 8.72
N ARG A 154 -5.03 -7.29 8.92
CA ARG A 154 -4.80 -5.83 8.86
C ARG A 154 -4.74 -5.18 10.24
N ALA A 155 -4.79 -5.93 11.34
CA ALA A 155 -4.71 -5.39 12.69
C ALA A 155 -3.44 -4.55 12.90
N GLY A 156 -2.34 -4.95 12.27
CA GLY A 156 -1.07 -4.24 12.29
C GLY A 156 -1.05 -2.88 11.56
N ARG A 157 -2.05 -2.58 10.70
CA ARG A 157 -2.15 -1.32 9.96
C ARG A 157 -2.87 -0.27 10.80
N TRP A 158 -2.24 0.90 10.99
CA TRP A 158 -2.80 1.96 11.83
C TRP A 158 -3.41 1.40 13.11
N TRP A 159 -2.63 0.62 13.87
CA TRP A 159 -3.09 -0.17 15.03
C TRP A 159 -3.71 0.69 16.14
N TRP A 160 -3.48 2.00 16.12
CA TRP A 160 -4.04 2.98 17.05
C TRP A 160 -5.41 3.52 16.64
N GLU A 161 -5.88 3.18 15.43
CA GLU A 161 -7.18 3.65 14.92
C GLU A 161 -8.26 2.57 15.01
N SER A 162 -9.53 3.03 15.00
CA SER A 162 -10.69 2.13 14.86
C SER A 162 -10.70 1.42 13.49
N LYS A 163 -11.37 0.28 13.39
CA LYS A 163 -11.41 -0.52 12.15
C LYS A 163 -11.95 0.27 10.95
N ASP A 164 -12.94 1.13 11.18
CA ASP A 164 -13.65 1.87 10.12
C ASP A 164 -12.79 2.97 9.46
N SER A 165 -11.73 3.43 10.13
CA SER A 165 -10.84 4.48 9.63
C SER A 165 -9.62 3.94 8.86
N LYS A 166 -9.37 2.61 8.88
CA LYS A 166 -8.14 1.95 8.39
C LYS A 166 -8.00 1.86 6.86
N GLU A 167 -8.18 2.97 6.15
CA GLU A 167 -7.92 3.08 4.71
C GLU A 167 -7.11 4.34 4.40
N CYS A 168 -6.15 4.23 3.46
CA CYS A 168 -5.28 5.34 3.10
C CYS A 168 -5.82 6.21 1.96
N GLY A 169 -6.91 5.82 1.32
CA GLY A 169 -7.51 6.57 0.21
C GLY A 169 -6.81 6.41 -1.15
N LEU A 170 -5.83 5.52 -1.28
CA LEU A 170 -5.14 5.28 -2.56
C LEU A 170 -6.07 4.78 -3.66
N HIS A 171 -7.08 4.02 -3.29
CA HIS A 171 -7.97 3.30 -4.20
C HIS A 171 -9.40 3.87 -4.24
N LYS A 172 -9.57 5.09 -3.72
CA LYS A 172 -10.85 5.80 -3.75
C LYS A 172 -10.92 6.72 -4.94
#